data_80066806228b27600edc5f9c05217399
#
_entry.id   80066806228b27600edc5f9c05217399
#
_cell.length_a   1.000
_cell.length_b   1.000
_cell.length_c   1.000
_cell.angle_alpha   90.00
_cell.angle_beta   90.00
_cell.angle_gamma   90.00
#
_symmetry.space_group_name_H-M   'P 1'
#
loop_
_entity.id
_entity.type
_entity.pdbx_description
1 polymer ?
#
loop_
_entity_poly.entity_id
_entity_poly.type
_entity_poly.pdbx_seq_one_letter_code
_entity_poly.pdbx_strand_id
1 'polypeptide(L)'
;MSGIVYVLTNPAMEGYVKVGKTNNLIQRIRDLDNTGTPLPFECVFAVEVDNPEEVELLLHDAFADGRTRSTREFFEVNPERVISALRLTKGRDVTPGADIVEDEESRRALARTNKIREAFNFGMVGIVPGTMLTFIRDSSQTCEVRTNRTVFFEGEETSLSASAAILLKRNGWNTSHVSGPIFWCLEGEALNELRKRMEEE
;
A
#
# COMPACT_ATOMS: atom_id res chain seq x y z
N MET A 1 15.87 -13.43 -18.81
CA MET A 1 15.78 -14.33 -17.63
C MET A 1 14.65 -13.81 -16.76
N SER A 2 13.72 -14.68 -16.36
CA SER A 2 12.64 -14.26 -15.45
C SER A 2 13.18 -13.87 -14.08
N GLY A 3 12.51 -12.95 -13.43
CA GLY A 3 12.83 -12.50 -12.08
C GLY A 3 11.64 -11.76 -11.49
N ILE A 4 11.76 -11.31 -10.25
CA ILE A 4 10.67 -10.72 -9.49
C ILE A 4 10.94 -9.23 -9.34
N VAL A 5 9.95 -8.40 -9.68
CA VAL A 5 9.88 -6.98 -9.31
C VAL A 5 8.92 -6.83 -8.15
N TYR A 6 9.33 -6.11 -7.10
CA TYR A 6 8.58 -6.00 -5.86
C TYR A 6 8.35 -4.55 -5.45
N VAL A 7 7.28 -4.36 -4.69
CA VAL A 7 6.92 -3.11 -4.02
C VAL A 7 6.83 -3.38 -2.53
N LEU A 8 7.70 -2.71 -1.75
CA LEU A 8 7.73 -2.82 -0.30
C LEU A 8 7.34 -1.50 0.34
N THR A 9 6.70 -1.59 1.49
CA THR A 9 6.45 -0.48 2.41
C THR A 9 7.12 -0.74 3.75
N ASN A 10 7.33 0.30 4.54
CA ASN A 10 7.83 0.18 5.90
C ASN A 10 7.07 1.15 6.80
N PRO A 11 6.42 0.68 7.88
CA PRO A 11 5.65 1.56 8.77
C PRO A 11 6.46 2.66 9.44
N ALA A 12 7.79 2.50 9.54
CA ALA A 12 8.68 3.54 10.04
C ALA A 12 9.06 4.59 8.97
N MET A 13 8.69 4.36 7.70
CA MET A 13 8.94 5.24 6.56
C MET A 13 7.62 5.51 5.82
N GLU A 14 6.68 6.13 6.54
CA GLU A 14 5.35 6.42 6.00
C GLU A 14 5.40 7.27 4.75
N GLY A 15 4.55 6.96 3.76
CA GLY A 15 4.49 7.64 2.47
C GLY A 15 5.55 7.19 1.46
N TYR A 16 6.51 6.37 1.87
CA TYR A 16 7.54 5.86 0.97
C TYR A 16 7.27 4.42 0.55
N VAL A 17 7.53 4.16 -0.72
CA VAL A 17 7.59 2.81 -1.30
C VAL A 17 9.00 2.53 -1.77
N LYS A 18 9.44 1.31 -1.56
CA LYS A 18 10.66 0.79 -2.17
C LYS A 18 10.29 -0.09 -3.36
N VAL A 19 10.83 0.23 -4.54
CA VAL A 19 10.69 -0.57 -5.75
C VAL A 19 12.04 -1.19 -6.09
N GLY A 20 12.06 -2.49 -6.34
CA GLY A 20 13.29 -3.20 -6.68
C GLY A 20 13.02 -4.56 -7.32
N LYS A 21 14.10 -5.23 -7.70
CA LYS A 21 14.05 -6.57 -8.28
C LYS A 21 14.88 -7.59 -7.52
N THR A 22 14.55 -8.86 -7.72
CA THR A 22 15.30 -9.98 -7.13
C THR A 22 14.97 -11.30 -7.84
N ASN A 23 15.81 -12.28 -7.67
CA ASN A 23 15.50 -13.67 -8.04
C ASN A 23 14.96 -14.48 -6.84
N ASN A 24 15.09 -13.95 -5.61
CA ASN A 24 14.59 -14.58 -4.39
C ASN A 24 13.99 -13.51 -3.47
N LEU A 25 12.66 -13.38 -3.50
CA LEU A 25 11.94 -12.33 -2.78
C LEU A 25 12.08 -12.47 -1.26
N ILE A 26 11.93 -13.67 -0.73
CA ILE A 26 11.98 -13.92 0.72
C ILE A 26 13.36 -13.57 1.26
N GLN A 27 14.42 -14.03 0.62
CA GLN A 27 15.79 -13.71 1.02
C GLN A 27 16.06 -12.20 0.92
N ARG A 28 15.57 -11.57 -0.15
CA ARG A 28 15.73 -10.11 -0.34
C ARG A 28 15.09 -9.28 0.76
N ILE A 29 13.89 -9.65 1.20
CA ILE A 29 13.19 -8.95 2.28
C ILE A 29 13.95 -9.11 3.60
N ARG A 30 14.45 -10.31 3.88
CA ARG A 30 15.30 -10.58 5.06
C ARG A 30 16.59 -9.75 5.05
N ASP A 31 17.27 -9.67 3.90
CA ASP A 31 18.50 -8.89 3.76
C ASP A 31 18.27 -7.39 3.96
N LEU A 32 17.05 -6.92 3.69
CA LEU A 32 16.64 -5.53 3.92
C LEU A 32 16.28 -5.26 5.38
N ASP A 33 15.90 -6.28 6.13
CA ASP A 33 15.64 -6.20 7.58
C ASP A 33 16.97 -6.30 8.34
N ASN A 34 17.62 -5.16 8.48
CA ASN A 34 18.92 -5.04 9.11
C ASN A 34 18.93 -3.91 10.15
N THR A 35 20.01 -3.77 10.91
CA THR A 35 20.15 -2.78 11.98
C THR A 35 19.96 -1.32 11.54
N GLY A 36 19.90 -1.05 10.25
CA GLY A 36 19.64 0.27 9.68
C GLY A 36 18.14 0.59 9.51
N THR A 37 17.26 -0.39 9.70
CA THR A 37 15.81 -0.22 9.59
C THR A 37 15.13 -0.47 10.95
N PRO A 38 14.34 0.47 11.47
CA PRO A 38 13.71 0.32 12.79
C PRO A 38 12.56 -0.69 12.81
N LEU A 39 11.98 -1.00 11.65
CA LEU A 39 10.92 -1.99 11.45
C LEU A 39 11.15 -2.77 10.17
N PRO A 40 10.69 -4.01 10.09
CA PRO A 40 10.79 -4.81 8.87
C PRO A 40 9.94 -4.25 7.72
N PHE A 41 10.33 -4.59 6.50
CA PHE A 41 9.57 -4.26 5.30
C PHE A 41 8.38 -5.20 5.11
N GLU A 42 7.27 -4.63 4.68
CA GLU A 42 6.07 -5.36 4.27
C GLU A 42 6.02 -5.43 2.73
N CYS A 43 5.85 -6.62 2.17
CA CYS A 43 5.69 -6.79 0.73
C CYS A 43 4.23 -6.57 0.35
N VAL A 44 3.94 -5.42 -0.26
CA VAL A 44 2.57 -5.07 -0.68
C VAL A 44 2.24 -5.61 -2.07
N PHE A 45 3.26 -5.84 -2.91
CA PHE A 45 3.07 -6.49 -4.21
C PHE A 45 4.39 -7.05 -4.74
N ALA A 46 4.33 -8.19 -5.41
CA ALA A 46 5.46 -8.77 -6.13
C ALA A 46 4.97 -9.52 -7.37
N VAL A 47 5.65 -9.36 -8.49
CA VAL A 47 5.31 -9.96 -9.76
C VAL A 47 6.53 -10.56 -10.43
N GLU A 48 6.41 -11.79 -10.91
CA GLU A 48 7.43 -12.43 -11.75
C GLU A 48 7.25 -11.98 -13.20
N VAL A 49 8.33 -11.49 -13.80
CA VAL A 49 8.38 -10.96 -15.18
C VAL A 49 9.58 -11.50 -15.93
N ASP A 50 9.52 -11.48 -17.27
CA ASP A 50 10.59 -12.00 -18.12
C ASP A 50 11.84 -11.13 -18.13
N ASN A 51 11.69 -9.82 -17.97
CA ASN A 51 12.79 -8.84 -17.97
C ASN A 51 12.67 -7.89 -16.76
N PRO A 52 13.05 -8.34 -15.55
CA PRO A 52 12.92 -7.54 -14.33
C PRO A 52 13.78 -6.27 -14.33
N GLU A 53 14.92 -6.27 -15.02
CA GLU A 53 15.81 -5.11 -15.16
C GLU A 53 15.11 -3.96 -15.88
N GLU A 54 14.48 -4.24 -17.00
CA GLU A 54 13.76 -3.25 -17.79
C GLU A 54 12.53 -2.74 -17.06
N VAL A 55 11.75 -3.64 -16.46
CA VAL A 55 10.54 -3.28 -15.71
C VAL A 55 10.88 -2.38 -14.52
N GLU A 56 11.92 -2.71 -13.73
CA GLU A 56 12.38 -1.88 -12.63
C GLU A 56 12.83 -0.49 -13.13
N LEU A 57 13.62 -0.44 -14.22
CA LEU A 57 14.10 0.81 -14.81
C LEU A 57 12.93 1.71 -15.26
N LEU A 58 11.96 1.14 -15.95
CA LEU A 58 10.77 1.87 -16.42
C LEU A 58 9.92 2.40 -15.26
N LEU A 59 9.78 1.64 -14.17
CA LEU A 59 9.09 2.11 -12.97
C LEU A 59 9.86 3.25 -12.30
N HIS A 60 11.18 3.13 -12.19
CA HIS A 60 12.02 4.18 -11.62
C HIS A 60 11.96 5.47 -12.44
N ASP A 61 11.82 5.37 -13.75
CA ASP A 61 11.62 6.52 -14.64
C ASP A 61 10.20 7.10 -14.50
N ALA A 62 9.19 6.25 -14.55
CA ALA A 62 7.78 6.67 -14.46
C ALA A 62 7.42 7.38 -13.13
N PHE A 63 8.13 7.05 -12.06
CA PHE A 63 7.92 7.64 -10.72
C PHE A 63 9.11 8.51 -10.26
N ALA A 64 9.94 8.98 -11.20
CA ALA A 64 11.15 9.77 -10.90
C ALA A 64 10.87 11.04 -10.09
N ASP A 65 9.74 11.69 -10.33
CA ASP A 65 9.31 12.91 -9.61
C ASP A 65 9.11 12.67 -8.10
N GLY A 66 8.69 11.46 -7.70
CA GLY A 66 8.57 11.05 -6.31
C GLY A 66 9.88 10.57 -5.67
N ARG A 67 10.98 10.57 -6.40
CA ARG A 67 12.25 10.01 -5.93
C ARG A 67 13.03 11.03 -5.11
N THR A 68 13.14 10.82 -3.80
CA THR A 68 13.83 11.74 -2.89
C THR A 68 15.35 11.86 -3.16
N ARG A 69 15.99 10.77 -3.59
CA ARG A 69 17.40 10.70 -3.95
C ARG A 69 17.61 9.79 -5.16
N SER A 70 18.26 10.28 -6.21
CA SER A 70 18.50 9.54 -7.46
C SER A 70 19.26 8.21 -7.30
N THR A 71 20.03 8.07 -6.21
CA THR A 71 20.80 6.85 -5.89
C THR A 71 20.05 5.86 -4.99
N ARG A 72 18.81 6.16 -4.62
CA ARG A 72 18.00 5.30 -3.75
C ARG A 72 16.73 4.83 -4.47
N GLU A 73 16.24 3.67 -4.08
CA GLU A 73 15.07 3.00 -4.67
C GLU A 73 13.79 3.27 -3.87
N PHE A 74 13.72 4.45 -3.24
CA PHE A 74 12.60 4.92 -2.44
C PHE A 74 11.88 6.06 -3.15
N PHE A 75 10.55 5.95 -3.21
CA PHE A 75 9.67 6.86 -3.90
C PHE A 75 8.56 7.30 -2.97
N GLU A 76 8.32 8.60 -2.90
CA GLU A 76 7.18 9.19 -2.21
C GLU A 76 5.98 9.13 -3.14
N VAL A 77 5.24 8.04 -3.06
CA VAL A 77 4.10 7.74 -3.95
C VAL A 77 3.16 6.75 -3.27
N ASN A 78 1.86 6.87 -3.58
CA ASN A 78 0.90 5.87 -3.16
C ASN A 78 1.27 4.50 -3.77
N PRO A 79 1.47 3.43 -2.96
CA PRO A 79 1.85 2.10 -3.44
C PRO A 79 0.92 1.56 -4.53
N GLU A 80 -0.38 1.90 -4.48
CA GLU A 80 -1.35 1.46 -5.48
C GLU A 80 -1.07 1.95 -6.89
N ARG A 81 -0.46 3.12 -7.04
CA ARG A 81 -0.06 3.64 -8.36
C ARG A 81 1.05 2.79 -8.96
N VAL A 82 2.04 2.42 -8.14
CA VAL A 82 3.14 1.56 -8.58
C VAL A 82 2.63 0.14 -8.91
N ILE A 83 1.77 -0.40 -8.05
CA ILE A 83 1.15 -1.71 -8.24
C ILE A 83 0.33 -1.74 -9.54
N SER A 84 -0.46 -0.69 -9.81
CA SER A 84 -1.25 -0.57 -11.04
C SER A 84 -0.36 -0.55 -12.28
N ALA A 85 0.77 0.17 -12.23
CA ALA A 85 1.75 0.18 -13.31
C ALA A 85 2.39 -1.22 -13.50
N LEU A 86 2.79 -1.89 -12.41
CA LEU A 86 3.34 -3.26 -12.47
C LEU A 86 2.37 -4.27 -13.07
N ARG A 87 1.08 -4.13 -12.84
CA ARG A 87 0.06 -5.03 -13.41
C ARG A 87 -0.04 -4.96 -14.94
N LEU A 88 0.42 -3.86 -15.56
CA LEU A 88 0.51 -3.76 -17.02
C LEU A 88 1.48 -4.78 -17.62
N THR A 89 2.44 -5.28 -16.84
CA THR A 89 3.38 -6.33 -17.30
C THR A 89 2.69 -7.67 -17.53
N LYS A 90 1.48 -7.89 -16.99
CA LYS A 90 0.74 -9.16 -17.01
C LYS A 90 1.56 -10.34 -16.48
N GLY A 91 2.58 -10.08 -15.68
CA GLY A 91 3.39 -11.11 -15.01
C GLY A 91 2.59 -11.89 -13.97
N ARG A 92 3.19 -12.95 -13.47
CA ARG A 92 2.58 -13.80 -12.45
C ARG A 92 2.71 -13.14 -11.07
N ASP A 93 1.58 -12.91 -10.39
CA ASP A 93 1.57 -12.44 -9.01
C ASP A 93 2.21 -13.49 -8.09
N VAL A 94 3.26 -13.09 -7.38
CA VAL A 94 4.02 -13.90 -6.42
C VAL A 94 4.09 -13.20 -5.06
N THR A 95 3.14 -12.31 -4.80
CA THR A 95 3.03 -11.60 -3.52
C THR A 95 2.86 -12.61 -2.39
N PRO A 96 3.69 -12.59 -1.34
CA PRO A 96 3.54 -13.50 -0.22
C PRO A 96 2.20 -13.30 0.49
N GLY A 97 1.54 -14.41 0.83
CA GLY A 97 0.24 -14.40 1.51
C GLY A 97 0.30 -14.12 3.02
N ALA A 98 1.52 -13.95 3.57
CA ALA A 98 1.75 -13.64 4.98
C ALA A 98 3.02 -12.80 5.13
N ASP A 99 3.10 -12.05 6.23
CA ASP A 99 4.28 -11.25 6.56
C ASP A 99 5.52 -12.14 6.69
N ILE A 100 6.58 -11.78 5.97
CA ILE A 100 7.85 -12.50 5.94
C ILE A 100 8.73 -12.04 7.12
N VAL A 101 8.15 -11.92 8.29
CA VAL A 101 8.87 -11.54 9.52
C VAL A 101 9.25 -12.82 10.25
N GLU A 102 10.56 -13.11 10.37
CA GLU A 102 11.04 -14.35 10.96
C GLU A 102 10.98 -14.35 12.47
N ASP A 103 11.31 -13.24 13.09
CA ASP A 103 11.40 -13.17 14.53
C ASP A 103 10.13 -12.58 15.17
N GLU A 104 9.83 -13.09 16.37
CA GLU A 104 8.65 -12.69 17.14
C GLU A 104 8.76 -11.24 17.65
N GLU A 105 9.97 -10.72 17.84
CA GLU A 105 10.22 -9.35 18.28
C GLU A 105 9.83 -8.35 17.21
N SER A 106 10.29 -8.55 15.98
CA SER A 106 9.94 -7.74 14.81
C SER A 106 8.44 -7.79 14.51
N ARG A 107 7.82 -8.98 14.65
CA ARG A 107 6.37 -9.15 14.51
C ARG A 107 5.60 -8.35 15.55
N ARG A 108 6.04 -8.38 16.82
CA ARG A 108 5.43 -7.59 17.89
C ARG A 108 5.67 -6.10 17.71
N ALA A 109 6.84 -5.69 17.23
CA ALA A 109 7.15 -4.29 16.93
C ALA A 109 6.25 -3.73 15.83
N LEU A 110 6.04 -4.47 14.73
CA LEU A 110 5.08 -4.14 13.69
C LEU A 110 3.66 -4.02 14.23
N ALA A 111 3.19 -5.04 14.95
CA ALA A 111 1.85 -5.05 15.54
C ALA A 111 1.65 -3.88 16.51
N ARG A 112 2.68 -3.54 17.31
CA ARG A 112 2.64 -2.40 18.24
C ARG A 112 2.57 -1.08 17.47
N THR A 113 3.37 -0.90 16.44
CA THR A 113 3.39 0.32 15.63
C THR A 113 2.06 0.51 14.91
N ASN A 114 1.53 -0.54 14.28
CA ASN A 114 0.22 -0.53 13.64
C ASN A 114 -0.93 -0.24 14.63
N LYS A 115 -0.76 -0.59 15.91
CA LYS A 115 -1.74 -0.30 16.97
C LYS A 115 -1.60 1.10 17.57
N ILE A 116 -0.37 1.62 17.66
CA ILE A 116 -0.06 2.98 18.18
C ILE A 116 -0.43 4.03 17.14
N ARG A 117 -0.33 3.71 15.87
CA ARG A 117 -0.83 4.57 14.80
C ARG A 117 -2.30 4.86 15.09
N GLU A 118 -2.60 6.10 15.36
CA GLU A 118 -3.99 6.50 15.56
C GLU A 118 -4.80 6.05 14.34
N ALA A 119 -5.74 5.12 14.58
CA ALA A 119 -6.52 4.56 13.49
C ALA A 119 -7.21 5.72 12.75
N PHE A 120 -7.07 5.75 11.43
CA PHE A 120 -7.70 6.76 10.58
C PHE A 120 -9.15 6.96 11.00
N ASN A 121 -9.53 8.21 11.14
CA ASN A 121 -10.91 8.62 11.29
C ASN A 121 -11.19 9.83 10.40
N PHE A 122 -12.43 9.97 9.98
CA PHE A 122 -12.83 10.99 9.02
C PHE A 122 -12.68 12.41 9.53
N GLY A 123 -12.73 12.62 10.85
CA GLY A 123 -12.51 13.92 11.49
C GLY A 123 -11.08 14.44 11.29
N MET A 124 -10.07 13.56 11.14
CA MET A 124 -8.68 13.95 10.85
C MET A 124 -8.54 14.69 9.52
N VAL A 125 -9.45 14.44 8.60
CA VAL A 125 -9.43 15.01 7.24
C VAL A 125 -10.67 15.88 6.96
N GLY A 126 -11.38 16.29 8.00
CA GLY A 126 -12.54 17.19 7.88
C GLY A 126 -13.75 16.60 7.15
N ILE A 127 -13.79 15.28 6.96
CA ILE A 127 -14.88 14.59 6.27
C ILE A 127 -16.04 14.35 7.25
N VAL A 128 -17.24 14.72 6.82
CA VAL A 128 -18.47 14.61 7.63
C VAL A 128 -19.36 13.46 7.17
N PRO A 129 -20.24 12.93 8.03
CA PRO A 129 -21.25 11.95 7.64
C PRO A 129 -22.08 12.41 6.44
N GLY A 130 -22.42 11.49 5.55
CA GLY A 130 -23.12 11.77 4.28
C GLY A 130 -22.17 12.01 3.10
N THR A 131 -20.86 12.17 3.33
CA THR A 131 -19.88 12.33 2.25
C THR A 131 -19.73 11.04 1.46
N MET A 132 -19.76 11.14 0.13
CA MET A 132 -19.53 10.02 -0.78
C MET A 132 -18.05 9.88 -1.10
N LEU A 133 -17.55 8.65 -0.99
CA LEU A 133 -16.19 8.29 -1.36
C LEU A 133 -16.22 7.35 -2.56
N THR A 134 -15.17 7.41 -3.38
CA THR A 134 -14.99 6.55 -4.55
C THR A 134 -13.80 5.61 -4.36
N PHE A 135 -13.89 4.41 -4.91
CA PHE A 135 -12.79 3.46 -4.83
C PHE A 135 -11.73 3.79 -5.87
N ILE A 136 -10.46 3.83 -5.46
CA ILE A 136 -9.34 4.31 -6.29
C ILE A 136 -9.17 3.54 -7.61
N ARG A 137 -9.59 2.27 -7.67
CA ARG A 137 -9.44 1.41 -8.85
C ARG A 137 -10.67 1.35 -9.73
N ASP A 138 -11.81 1.76 -9.21
CA ASP A 138 -13.09 1.73 -9.90
C ASP A 138 -14.00 2.79 -9.32
N SER A 139 -14.07 3.93 -9.96
CA SER A 139 -14.87 5.08 -9.51
C SER A 139 -16.38 4.82 -9.51
N SER A 140 -16.85 3.71 -10.12
CA SER A 140 -18.24 3.27 -10.02
C SER A 140 -18.57 2.68 -8.64
N GLN A 141 -17.56 2.22 -7.91
CA GLN A 141 -17.70 1.71 -6.55
C GLN A 141 -17.63 2.88 -5.57
N THR A 142 -18.69 3.04 -4.81
CA THR A 142 -18.82 4.16 -3.87
C THR A 142 -19.24 3.66 -2.49
N CYS A 143 -18.89 4.41 -1.45
CA CYS A 143 -19.44 4.25 -0.12
C CYS A 143 -19.79 5.61 0.49
N GLU A 144 -20.72 5.64 1.43
CA GLU A 144 -21.16 6.84 2.14
C GLU A 144 -20.60 6.82 3.57
N VAL A 145 -19.97 7.90 4.00
CA VAL A 145 -19.53 8.05 5.39
C VAL A 145 -20.72 8.11 6.34
N ARG A 146 -20.76 7.23 7.34
CA ARG A 146 -21.87 7.15 8.34
C ARG A 146 -21.48 7.77 9.67
N THR A 147 -20.33 7.41 10.18
CA THR A 147 -19.82 7.96 11.43
C THR A 147 -18.36 8.40 11.21
N ASN A 148 -17.71 8.86 12.27
CA ASN A 148 -16.29 9.20 12.19
C ASN A 148 -15.36 8.00 11.85
N ARG A 149 -15.87 6.74 11.88
CA ARG A 149 -15.07 5.53 11.63
C ARG A 149 -15.72 4.51 10.71
N THR A 150 -16.97 4.70 10.33
CA THR A 150 -17.74 3.74 9.54
C THR A 150 -18.27 4.34 8.26
N VAL A 151 -18.48 3.47 7.28
CA VAL A 151 -19.09 3.78 5.99
C VAL A 151 -20.27 2.84 5.73
N PHE A 152 -21.21 3.30 4.94
CA PHE A 152 -22.27 2.45 4.39
C PHE A 152 -21.85 2.00 3.01
N PHE A 153 -21.70 0.69 2.85
CA PHE A 153 -21.23 0.07 1.63
C PHE A 153 -22.10 -1.16 1.31
N GLU A 154 -22.70 -1.20 0.13
CA GLU A 154 -23.54 -2.32 -0.37
C GLU A 154 -24.66 -2.75 0.59
N GLY A 155 -25.30 -1.81 1.25
CA GLY A 155 -26.43 -2.09 2.14
C GLY A 155 -26.06 -2.34 3.60
N GLU A 156 -24.79 -2.35 3.96
CA GLU A 156 -24.30 -2.61 5.31
C GLU A 156 -23.39 -1.50 5.84
N GLU A 157 -23.45 -1.25 7.13
CA GLU A 157 -22.49 -0.39 7.82
C GLU A 157 -21.24 -1.19 8.17
N THR A 158 -20.07 -0.71 7.73
CA THR A 158 -18.81 -1.41 7.89
C THR A 158 -17.64 -0.43 8.05
N SER A 159 -16.44 -0.95 8.32
CA SER A 159 -15.23 -0.10 8.32
C SER A 159 -14.73 0.17 6.90
N LEU A 160 -14.02 1.29 6.75
CA LEU A 160 -13.38 1.66 5.48
C LEU A 160 -12.44 0.56 4.96
N SER A 161 -11.72 -0.09 5.86
CA SER A 161 -10.80 -1.19 5.50
C SER A 161 -11.53 -2.46 5.09
N ALA A 162 -12.65 -2.78 5.74
CA ALA A 162 -13.43 -3.96 5.40
C ALA A 162 -14.13 -3.81 4.04
N SER A 163 -14.68 -2.62 3.72
CA SER A 163 -15.26 -2.36 2.39
C SER A 163 -14.21 -2.44 1.28
N ALA A 164 -13.01 -1.90 1.51
CA ALA A 164 -11.90 -2.03 0.57
C ALA A 164 -11.47 -3.49 0.39
N ALA A 165 -11.39 -4.28 1.46
CA ALA A 165 -11.02 -5.70 1.40
C ALA A 165 -12.02 -6.52 0.57
N ILE A 166 -13.33 -6.24 0.67
CA ILE A 166 -14.37 -6.88 -0.15
C ILE A 166 -14.10 -6.64 -1.63
N LEU A 167 -13.88 -5.38 -2.03
CA LEU A 167 -13.61 -5.02 -3.42
C LEU A 167 -12.31 -5.61 -3.94
N LEU A 168 -11.26 -5.59 -3.13
CA LEU A 168 -9.96 -6.17 -3.48
C LEU A 168 -10.08 -7.68 -3.70
N LYS A 169 -10.78 -8.39 -2.81
CA LYS A 169 -11.00 -9.83 -2.94
C LYS A 169 -11.78 -10.20 -4.20
N ARG A 170 -12.79 -9.41 -4.60
CA ARG A 170 -13.52 -9.59 -5.87
C ARG A 170 -12.62 -9.47 -7.08
N ASN A 171 -11.60 -8.62 -6.99
CA ASN A 171 -10.59 -8.41 -8.03
C ASN A 171 -9.41 -9.39 -7.94
N GLY A 172 -9.54 -10.47 -7.17
CA GLY A 172 -8.53 -11.54 -7.08
C GLY A 172 -7.36 -11.23 -6.15
N TRP A 173 -7.48 -10.20 -5.28
CA TRP A 173 -6.44 -9.89 -4.29
C TRP A 173 -6.65 -10.70 -3.02
N ASN A 174 -5.61 -11.43 -2.65
CA ASN A 174 -5.57 -12.18 -1.40
C ASN A 174 -4.61 -11.48 -0.43
N THR A 175 -5.07 -10.38 0.17
CA THR A 175 -4.28 -9.63 1.18
C THR A 175 -4.90 -9.77 2.55
N SER A 176 -4.07 -10.02 3.56
CA SER A 176 -4.49 -10.16 4.96
C SER A 176 -4.70 -8.82 5.68
N HIS A 177 -4.04 -7.77 5.18
CA HIS A 177 -4.11 -6.44 5.77
C HIS A 177 -4.47 -5.40 4.71
N VAL A 178 -5.57 -4.70 4.94
CA VAL A 178 -6.07 -3.63 4.06
C VAL A 178 -6.15 -2.34 4.85
N SER A 179 -5.41 -1.33 4.42
CA SER A 179 -5.56 0.03 4.92
C SER A 179 -6.59 0.76 4.07
N GLY A 180 -7.81 0.90 4.56
CA GLY A 180 -8.93 1.52 3.82
C GLY A 180 -8.60 2.90 3.23
N PRO A 181 -7.94 3.81 3.96
CA PRO A 181 -7.57 5.14 3.46
C PRO A 181 -6.72 5.16 2.19
N ILE A 182 -6.01 4.09 1.88
CA ILE A 182 -5.22 3.96 0.64
C ILE A 182 -6.12 3.76 -0.58
N PHE A 183 -7.27 3.10 -0.38
CA PHE A 183 -8.13 2.63 -1.47
C PHE A 183 -9.36 3.49 -1.71
N TRP A 184 -9.71 4.35 -0.76
CA TRP A 184 -10.85 5.26 -0.88
C TRP A 184 -10.40 6.69 -1.09
N CYS A 185 -11.09 7.38 -1.99
CA CYS A 185 -10.78 8.74 -2.42
C CYS A 185 -11.94 9.70 -2.15
N LEU A 186 -11.59 10.92 -1.80
CA LEU A 186 -12.47 12.08 -1.86
C LEU A 186 -12.04 12.94 -3.05
N GLU A 187 -12.96 13.21 -3.99
CA GLU A 187 -12.68 14.03 -5.17
C GLU A 187 -11.43 13.62 -5.96
N GLY A 188 -11.12 12.31 -5.97
CA GLY A 188 -9.98 11.74 -6.68
C GLY A 188 -8.67 11.70 -5.88
N GLU A 189 -8.60 12.29 -4.69
CA GLU A 189 -7.45 12.21 -3.78
C GLU A 189 -7.66 11.07 -2.78
N ALA A 190 -6.66 10.18 -2.62
CA ALA A 190 -6.74 9.10 -1.64
C ALA A 190 -6.71 9.65 -0.21
N LEU A 191 -7.50 9.05 0.70
CA LEU A 191 -7.68 9.58 2.05
C LEU A 191 -6.40 9.57 2.89
N ASN A 192 -5.45 8.68 2.60
CA ASN A 192 -4.13 8.69 3.24
C ASN A 192 -3.26 9.87 2.75
N GLU A 193 -3.39 10.27 1.48
CA GLU A 193 -2.69 11.44 0.92
C GLU A 193 -3.32 12.73 1.46
N LEU A 194 -4.65 12.78 1.51
CA LEU A 194 -5.39 13.89 2.11
C LEU A 194 -4.99 14.08 3.59
N ARG A 195 -4.90 12.99 4.37
CA ARG A 195 -4.45 13.04 5.76
C ARG A 195 -3.03 13.61 5.88
N LYS A 196 -2.10 13.12 5.07
CA LYS A 196 -0.71 13.60 5.07
C LYS A 196 -0.65 15.10 4.79
N ARG A 197 -1.36 15.58 3.78
CA ARG A 197 -1.42 17.01 3.42
C ARG A 197 -1.94 17.87 4.57
N MET A 198 -2.97 17.39 5.29
CA MET A 198 -3.54 18.15 6.43
C MET A 198 -2.68 18.09 7.71
N GLU A 199 -1.82 17.09 7.85
CA GLU A 199 -0.86 17.01 8.96
C GLU A 199 0.38 17.90 8.74
N GLU A 200 0.65 18.31 7.48
CA GLU A 200 1.76 19.20 7.10
C GLU A 200 1.38 20.71 7.09
N GLU A 201 0.07 21.04 7.12
CA GLU A 201 -0.47 22.42 7.23
C GLU A 201 -0.53 22.91 8.70
#